data_38cfcc9bd4c6ea66bb16712dd05b6a2f
#
_entry.id   38cfcc9bd4c6ea66bb16712dd05b6a2f
#
_cell.length_a   1.000
_cell.length_b   1.000
_cell.length_c   1.000
_cell.angle_alpha   90.00
_cell.angle_beta   90.00
_cell.angle_gamma   90.00
#
_symmetry.space_group_name_H-M   'P 1'
#
loop_
_entity.id
_entity.type
_entity.pdbx_description
1 polymer ?
#
loop_
_entity_poly.entity_id
_entity_poly.type
_entity_poly.pdbx_seq_one_letter_code
_entity_poly.pdbx_strand_id
1 'polypeptide(L)'
;MNQLTKAAKTLAAKYNSTSLILRIAIGLVVGSVLALICPGAAWIEEFGNLFVGALKGVAPVLVFVIVASALAQGSSKLDRRFGTVVWLYMLTTFVAAALSVVTSKLFPQTLVLAEAATADVVPQGLGDVMHTLLSNIVSNPVASIMNGNYIGILMWACLFGLAMKKLGSDTTKNFMANTADAISTIVRWIINLAPFGIMGLVFTNVADNGLSIFTQYGRLLLLLVGTMLLMALVINPLIIFIYLHRNPYPLVFRCLRESGLTAFFTRSSAANIPVNMSLCEKLGLDKDIYSVSIPLGATINMDGAAITITIMTLAAANTLGMQVSVPAAVLLSIMSALGACGASGVAGGSLLLIPMACSLFGISNDIAMQVVGVGFIIGVVQDSVETALNSAGDVEFAATAEYHQWLKEGKPLPAFLKG
;
A
#
# COMPACT_ATOMS: atom_id res chain seq x y z
N MET A 1 -22.25 -38.76 -10.85
CA MET A 1 -21.92 -37.61 -10.01
C MET A 1 -20.47 -37.58 -9.49
N ASN A 2 -19.78 -38.73 -9.34
CA ASN A 2 -18.44 -38.82 -8.73
C ASN A 2 -17.23 -38.45 -9.62
N GLN A 3 -17.28 -38.57 -10.94
CA GLN A 3 -16.12 -38.25 -11.79
C GLN A 3 -15.97 -36.74 -12.05
N LEU A 4 -17.07 -36.02 -12.29
CA LEU A 4 -17.07 -34.58 -12.49
C LEU A 4 -16.62 -33.84 -11.22
N THR A 5 -17.07 -34.30 -10.04
CA THR A 5 -16.67 -33.72 -8.74
C THR A 5 -15.20 -34.00 -8.44
N LYS A 6 -14.65 -35.13 -8.86
CA LYS A 6 -13.23 -35.48 -8.70
C LYS A 6 -12.36 -34.66 -9.65
N ALA A 7 -12.78 -34.51 -10.91
CA ALA A 7 -12.10 -33.64 -11.88
C ALA A 7 -12.11 -32.16 -11.46
N ALA A 8 -13.24 -31.65 -10.98
CA ALA A 8 -13.36 -30.27 -10.46
C ALA A 8 -12.45 -30.05 -9.23
N LYS A 9 -12.39 -30.99 -8.28
CA LYS A 9 -11.48 -30.91 -7.13
C LYS A 9 -10.01 -30.95 -7.55
N THR A 10 -9.65 -31.77 -8.53
CA THR A 10 -8.27 -31.84 -9.05
C THR A 10 -7.89 -30.55 -9.77
N LEU A 11 -8.78 -29.96 -10.58
CA LEU A 11 -8.59 -28.68 -11.24
C LEU A 11 -8.47 -27.54 -10.22
N ALA A 12 -9.33 -27.52 -9.22
CA ALA A 12 -9.26 -26.52 -8.14
C ALA A 12 -7.97 -26.66 -7.33
N ALA A 13 -7.52 -27.87 -7.02
CA ALA A 13 -6.25 -28.10 -6.34
C ALA A 13 -5.06 -27.65 -7.19
N LYS A 14 -5.05 -27.94 -8.49
CA LYS A 14 -4.01 -27.48 -9.43
C LYS A 14 -4.03 -25.97 -9.61
N TYR A 15 -5.21 -25.35 -9.68
CA TYR A 15 -5.37 -23.91 -9.74
C TYR A 15 -4.80 -23.25 -8.48
N ASN A 16 -5.12 -23.77 -7.30
CA ASN A 16 -4.66 -23.21 -6.02
C ASN A 16 -3.17 -23.47 -5.75
N SER A 17 -2.56 -24.47 -6.36
CA SER A 17 -1.11 -24.72 -6.29
C SER A 17 -0.30 -23.76 -7.17
N THR A 18 -0.94 -23.08 -8.12
CA THR A 18 -0.30 -22.09 -8.99
C THR A 18 -0.24 -20.74 -8.25
N SER A 19 0.91 -20.06 -8.31
CA SER A 19 1.05 -18.75 -7.66
C SER A 19 0.01 -17.73 -8.18
N LEU A 20 -0.48 -16.86 -7.31
CA LEU A 20 -1.45 -15.82 -7.70
C LEU A 20 -0.89 -14.92 -8.81
N ILE A 21 0.40 -14.61 -8.76
CA ILE A 21 1.11 -13.83 -9.78
C ILE A 21 0.96 -14.46 -11.16
N LEU A 22 1.25 -15.75 -11.28
CA LEU A 22 1.14 -16.44 -12.58
C LEU A 22 -0.31 -16.50 -13.07
N ARG A 23 -1.27 -16.72 -12.16
CA ARG A 23 -2.70 -16.70 -12.51
C ARG A 23 -3.15 -15.33 -13.02
N ILE A 24 -2.69 -14.22 -12.40
CA ILE A 24 -2.96 -12.85 -12.84
C ILE A 24 -2.31 -12.58 -14.21
N ALA A 25 -1.06 -12.99 -14.41
CA ALA A 25 -0.38 -12.85 -15.70
C ALA A 25 -1.12 -13.60 -16.83
N ILE A 26 -1.62 -14.80 -16.55
CA ILE A 26 -2.46 -15.56 -17.49
C ILE A 26 -3.76 -14.79 -17.76
N GLY A 27 -4.44 -14.26 -16.73
CA GLY A 27 -5.65 -13.45 -16.88
C GLY A 27 -5.44 -12.21 -17.76
N LEU A 28 -4.32 -11.52 -17.58
CA LEU A 28 -3.92 -10.35 -18.38
C LEU A 28 -3.73 -10.75 -19.87
N VAL A 29 -2.99 -11.82 -20.14
CA VAL A 29 -2.76 -12.29 -21.52
C VAL A 29 -4.07 -12.75 -22.17
N VAL A 30 -4.88 -13.53 -21.44
CA VAL A 30 -6.18 -14.01 -21.94
C VAL A 30 -7.12 -12.85 -22.22
N GLY A 31 -7.23 -11.88 -21.31
CA GLY A 31 -8.05 -10.67 -21.50
C GLY A 31 -7.63 -9.89 -22.74
N SER A 32 -6.31 -9.67 -22.93
CA SER A 32 -5.78 -8.98 -24.11
C SER A 32 -6.08 -9.72 -25.41
N VAL A 33 -5.89 -11.04 -25.44
CA VAL A 33 -6.15 -11.86 -26.63
C VAL A 33 -7.65 -11.87 -26.95
N LEU A 34 -8.51 -12.03 -25.95
CA LEU A 34 -9.97 -12.01 -26.15
C LEU A 34 -10.44 -10.66 -26.67
N ALA A 35 -9.89 -9.54 -26.18
CA ALA A 35 -10.21 -8.20 -26.67
C ALA A 35 -9.86 -8.01 -28.16
N LEU A 36 -8.77 -8.62 -28.63
CA LEU A 36 -8.36 -8.55 -30.03
C LEU A 36 -9.18 -9.46 -30.96
N ILE A 37 -9.61 -10.63 -30.46
CA ILE A 37 -10.32 -11.63 -31.27
C ILE A 37 -11.84 -11.39 -31.23
N CYS A 38 -12.39 -11.05 -30.08
CA CYS A 38 -13.84 -10.94 -29.84
C CYS A 38 -14.17 -9.64 -29.08
N PRO A 39 -13.87 -8.44 -29.60
CA PRO A 39 -14.09 -7.17 -28.87
C PRO A 39 -15.55 -6.94 -28.47
N GLY A 40 -16.51 -7.56 -29.16
CA GLY A 40 -17.94 -7.45 -28.83
C GLY A 40 -18.45 -8.38 -27.72
N ALA A 41 -17.57 -9.13 -27.05
CA ALA A 41 -17.96 -10.07 -25.97
C ALA A 41 -18.13 -9.33 -24.62
N ALA A 42 -19.07 -8.40 -24.52
CA ALA A 42 -19.29 -7.50 -23.38
C ALA A 42 -19.46 -8.24 -22.02
N TRP A 43 -19.90 -9.50 -22.01
CA TRP A 43 -20.03 -10.28 -20.77
C TRP A 43 -18.68 -10.52 -20.03
N ILE A 44 -17.54 -10.37 -20.75
CA ILE A 44 -16.20 -10.52 -20.15
C ILE A 44 -15.88 -9.32 -19.23
N GLU A 45 -16.38 -8.13 -19.58
CA GLU A 45 -16.27 -6.91 -18.79
C GLU A 45 -16.86 -7.09 -17.39
N GLU A 46 -17.95 -7.87 -17.26
CA GLU A 46 -18.62 -8.10 -15.97
C GLU A 46 -17.70 -8.71 -14.91
N PHE A 47 -16.70 -9.49 -15.27
CA PHE A 47 -15.72 -9.97 -14.32
C PHE A 47 -14.89 -8.84 -13.72
N GLY A 48 -14.53 -7.85 -14.53
CA GLY A 48 -13.85 -6.62 -14.09
C GLY A 48 -14.72 -5.81 -13.15
N ASN A 49 -15.96 -5.55 -13.56
CA ASN A 49 -16.96 -4.78 -12.82
C ASN A 49 -17.27 -5.41 -11.44
N LEU A 50 -17.49 -6.73 -11.39
CA LEU A 50 -17.74 -7.46 -10.15
C LEU A 50 -16.53 -7.41 -9.21
N PHE A 51 -15.31 -7.54 -9.75
CA PHE A 51 -14.09 -7.48 -8.95
C PHE A 51 -13.90 -6.09 -8.32
N VAL A 52 -13.97 -5.04 -9.13
CA VAL A 52 -13.85 -3.65 -8.65
C VAL A 52 -15.00 -3.29 -7.70
N GLY A 53 -16.23 -3.71 -8.01
CA GLY A 53 -17.40 -3.52 -7.14
C GLY A 53 -17.25 -4.18 -5.77
N ALA A 54 -16.71 -5.40 -5.72
CA ALA A 54 -16.44 -6.09 -4.46
C ALA A 54 -15.37 -5.36 -3.62
N LEU A 55 -14.31 -4.85 -4.26
CA LEU A 55 -13.29 -4.04 -3.60
C LEU A 55 -13.86 -2.71 -3.09
N LYS A 56 -14.64 -2.01 -3.93
CA LYS A 56 -15.32 -0.76 -3.57
C LYS A 56 -16.23 -0.96 -2.33
N GLY A 57 -16.93 -2.09 -2.26
CA GLY A 57 -17.83 -2.39 -1.14
C GLY A 57 -17.11 -2.66 0.18
N VAL A 58 -15.93 -3.31 0.15
CA VAL A 58 -15.19 -3.67 1.37
C VAL A 58 -14.23 -2.59 1.85
N ALA A 59 -13.69 -1.76 0.96
CA ALA A 59 -12.63 -0.81 1.26
C ALA A 59 -12.95 0.18 2.40
N PRO A 60 -14.14 0.81 2.49
CA PRO A 60 -14.48 1.73 3.56
C PRO A 60 -14.43 1.06 4.95
N VAL A 61 -15.00 -0.15 5.05
CA VAL A 61 -15.01 -0.94 6.29
C VAL A 61 -13.61 -1.40 6.65
N LEU A 62 -12.83 -1.84 5.66
CA LEU A 62 -11.44 -2.25 5.85
C LEU A 62 -10.62 -1.14 6.48
N VAL A 63 -10.63 0.07 5.89
CA VAL A 63 -9.86 1.22 6.37
C VAL A 63 -10.25 1.58 7.81
N PHE A 64 -11.55 1.66 8.10
CA PHE A 64 -12.01 1.95 9.45
C PHE A 64 -11.50 0.94 10.48
N VAL A 65 -11.72 -0.35 10.22
CA VAL A 65 -11.43 -1.41 11.20
C VAL A 65 -9.92 -1.57 11.42
N ILE A 66 -9.11 -1.52 10.35
CA ILE A 66 -7.65 -1.69 10.46
C ILE A 66 -7.03 -0.53 11.23
N VAL A 67 -7.35 0.72 10.87
CA VAL A 67 -6.78 1.91 11.51
C VAL A 67 -7.21 1.97 12.98
N ALA A 68 -8.49 1.74 13.27
CA ALA A 68 -9.00 1.72 14.64
C ALA A 68 -8.34 0.62 15.48
N SER A 69 -8.19 -0.59 14.95
CA SER A 69 -7.54 -1.71 15.63
C SER A 69 -6.06 -1.45 15.89
N ALA A 70 -5.32 -0.97 14.89
CA ALA A 70 -3.89 -0.67 15.03
C ALA A 70 -3.63 0.37 16.14
N LEU A 71 -4.43 1.44 16.19
CA LEU A 71 -4.29 2.47 17.23
C LEU A 71 -4.72 1.99 18.61
N ALA A 72 -5.75 1.15 18.69
CA ALA A 72 -6.22 0.59 19.98
C ALA A 72 -5.18 -0.32 20.63
N GLN A 73 -4.37 -1.02 19.85
CA GLN A 73 -3.38 -1.97 20.33
C GLN A 73 -2.01 -1.35 20.64
N GLY A 74 -1.79 -0.08 20.31
CA GLY A 74 -0.50 0.59 20.52
C GLY A 74 -0.02 0.45 21.98
N SER A 75 1.18 -0.14 22.17
CA SER A 75 1.80 -0.41 23.49
C SER A 75 2.10 0.88 24.25
N SER A 76 1.97 0.85 25.58
CA SER A 76 2.22 1.99 26.48
C SER A 76 3.55 1.95 27.22
N LYS A 77 4.34 0.86 27.10
CA LYS A 77 5.62 0.69 27.78
C LYS A 77 6.75 0.53 26.77
N LEU A 78 7.38 1.64 26.38
CA LEU A 78 8.39 1.60 25.34
C LEU A 78 9.60 2.44 25.70
N ASP A 79 10.77 1.81 25.60
CA ASP A 79 12.10 2.41 25.70
C ASP A 79 12.31 3.47 24.61
N ARG A 80 13.22 4.42 24.86
CA ARG A 80 13.58 5.51 23.93
C ARG A 80 13.99 4.99 22.54
N ARG A 81 14.62 3.80 22.47
CA ARG A 81 15.00 3.13 21.22
C ARG A 81 13.80 2.82 20.34
N PHE A 82 12.74 2.29 20.93
CA PHE A 82 11.50 2.01 20.21
C PHE A 82 10.84 3.30 19.67
N GLY A 83 10.84 4.37 20.47
CA GLY A 83 10.37 5.68 19.99
C GLY A 83 11.15 6.15 18.75
N THR A 84 12.46 5.90 18.71
CA THR A 84 13.29 6.22 17.53
C THR A 84 12.94 5.35 16.33
N VAL A 85 12.66 4.06 16.52
CA VAL A 85 12.22 3.16 15.43
C VAL A 85 10.90 3.65 14.83
N VAL A 86 9.89 3.92 15.68
CA VAL A 86 8.58 4.41 15.22
C VAL A 86 8.72 5.76 14.49
N TRP A 87 9.55 6.66 15.02
CA TRP A 87 9.86 7.92 14.36
C TRP A 87 10.46 7.72 12.97
N LEU A 88 11.43 6.82 12.83
CA LEU A 88 12.06 6.51 11.54
C LEU A 88 11.05 5.93 10.54
N TYR A 89 10.21 4.99 10.98
CA TYR A 89 9.16 4.43 10.13
C TYR A 89 8.21 5.51 9.58
N MET A 90 7.73 6.40 10.45
CA MET A 90 6.83 7.49 10.05
C MET A 90 7.54 8.53 9.18
N LEU A 91 8.78 8.87 9.51
CA LEU A 91 9.58 9.83 8.76
C LEU A 91 9.84 9.31 7.34
N THR A 92 10.27 8.06 7.18
CA THR A 92 10.59 7.49 5.86
C THR A 92 9.34 7.33 5.01
N THR A 93 8.23 6.90 5.59
CA THR A 93 6.95 6.81 4.89
C THR A 93 6.48 8.19 4.39
N PHE A 94 6.63 9.24 5.21
CA PHE A 94 6.35 10.61 4.78
C PHE A 94 7.31 11.09 3.68
N VAL A 95 8.62 10.84 3.83
CA VAL A 95 9.63 11.20 2.82
C VAL A 95 9.39 10.47 1.52
N ALA A 96 8.96 9.20 1.55
CA ALA A 96 8.59 8.42 0.38
C ALA A 96 7.41 9.04 -0.37
N ALA A 97 6.37 9.48 0.34
CA ALA A 97 5.25 10.21 -0.25
C ALA A 97 5.69 11.56 -0.85
N ALA A 98 6.53 12.33 -0.14
CA ALA A 98 7.06 13.61 -0.63
C ALA A 98 7.95 13.44 -1.88
N LEU A 99 8.80 12.40 -1.89
CA LEU A 99 9.60 12.01 -3.05
C LEU A 99 8.70 11.71 -4.25
N SER A 100 7.59 11.01 -4.01
CA SER A 100 6.61 10.67 -5.05
C SER A 100 5.95 11.90 -5.68
N VAL A 101 5.71 12.95 -4.91
CA VAL A 101 5.25 14.23 -5.45
C VAL A 101 6.30 14.82 -6.39
N VAL A 102 7.57 14.81 -5.99
CA VAL A 102 8.67 15.34 -6.82
C VAL A 102 8.79 14.55 -8.11
N THR A 103 8.85 13.21 -8.03
CA THR A 103 8.99 12.34 -9.21
C THR A 103 7.76 12.43 -10.13
N SER A 104 6.54 12.52 -9.59
CA SER A 104 5.33 12.73 -10.40
C SER A 104 5.28 14.08 -11.09
N LYS A 105 5.83 15.14 -10.49
CA LYS A 105 5.93 16.46 -11.13
C LYS A 105 7.00 16.49 -12.23
N LEU A 106 8.09 15.76 -12.05
CA LEU A 106 9.15 15.63 -13.07
C LEU A 106 8.72 14.74 -14.24
N PHE A 107 7.94 13.71 -13.97
CA PHE A 107 7.49 12.73 -14.96
C PHE A 107 5.96 12.55 -14.87
N PRO A 108 5.16 13.57 -15.23
CA PRO A 108 3.71 13.50 -15.10
C PRO A 108 3.13 12.35 -15.93
N GLN A 109 2.24 11.57 -15.30
CA GLN A 109 1.55 10.45 -15.93
C GLN A 109 0.06 10.76 -16.01
N THR A 110 -0.59 10.23 -17.04
CA THR A 110 -2.04 10.20 -17.20
C THR A 110 -2.50 8.76 -17.34
N LEU A 111 -3.73 8.50 -16.95
CA LEU A 111 -4.37 7.19 -17.00
C LEU A 111 -5.40 7.14 -18.10
N VAL A 112 -5.58 5.98 -18.72
CA VAL A 112 -6.76 5.71 -19.55
C VAL A 112 -7.83 5.15 -18.62
N LEU A 113 -8.92 5.87 -18.46
CA LEU A 113 -10.08 5.50 -17.68
C LEU A 113 -11.20 5.07 -18.63
N ALA A 114 -12.01 4.09 -18.24
CA ALA A 114 -13.05 3.49 -19.09
C ALA A 114 -14.21 4.45 -19.40
N GLU A 115 -14.51 5.38 -18.50
CA GLU A 115 -15.51 6.43 -18.72
C GLU A 115 -14.82 7.79 -18.85
N ALA A 116 -15.39 8.68 -19.66
CA ALA A 116 -14.94 10.06 -19.76
C ALA A 116 -15.08 10.72 -18.37
N ALA A 117 -13.99 10.75 -17.63
CA ALA A 117 -13.96 11.28 -16.29
C ALA A 117 -14.11 12.81 -16.35
N THR A 118 -15.31 13.31 -15.98
CA THR A 118 -15.52 14.73 -15.70
C THR A 118 -15.42 14.92 -14.19
N ALA A 119 -14.49 15.74 -13.73
CA ALA A 119 -14.49 16.15 -12.33
C ALA A 119 -15.69 17.08 -12.10
N ASP A 120 -16.58 16.71 -11.18
CA ASP A 120 -17.75 17.53 -10.84
C ASP A 120 -17.33 18.90 -10.27
N VAL A 121 -16.21 18.95 -9.57
CA VAL A 121 -15.58 20.19 -9.07
C VAL A 121 -14.06 19.99 -9.08
N VAL A 122 -13.34 20.83 -9.82
CA VAL A 122 -11.86 20.88 -9.77
C VAL A 122 -11.46 21.89 -8.69
N PRO A 123 -10.93 21.48 -7.53
CA PRO A 123 -10.43 22.42 -6.53
C PRO A 123 -9.33 23.28 -7.14
N GLN A 124 -9.56 24.59 -7.22
CA GLN A 124 -8.63 25.52 -7.88
C GLN A 124 -7.59 26.13 -6.92
N GLY A 125 -7.71 25.84 -5.62
CA GLY A 125 -6.81 26.43 -4.62
C GLY A 125 -6.72 25.67 -3.31
N LEU A 126 -5.75 26.08 -2.49
CA LEU A 126 -5.56 25.53 -1.14
C LEU A 126 -6.82 25.69 -0.26
N GLY A 127 -7.57 26.81 -0.45
CA GLY A 127 -8.81 27.06 0.28
C GLY A 127 -9.86 25.98 0.05
N ASP A 128 -10.05 25.56 -1.19
CA ASP A 128 -11.03 24.53 -1.56
C ASP A 128 -10.63 23.16 -1.01
N VAL A 129 -9.33 22.83 -1.10
CA VAL A 129 -8.80 21.57 -0.53
C VAL A 129 -8.98 21.57 1.00
N MET A 130 -8.67 22.66 1.68
CA MET A 130 -8.85 22.79 3.14
C MET A 130 -10.32 22.74 3.54
N HIS A 131 -11.20 23.40 2.78
CA HIS A 131 -12.64 23.34 3.03
C HIS A 131 -13.19 21.91 2.87
N THR A 132 -12.80 21.22 1.81
CA THR A 132 -13.17 19.81 1.57
C THR A 132 -12.69 18.93 2.72
N LEU A 133 -11.43 19.09 3.15
CA LEU A 133 -10.85 18.33 4.24
C LEU A 133 -11.60 18.57 5.55
N LEU A 134 -11.82 19.83 5.94
CA LEU A 134 -12.50 20.20 7.20
C LEU A 134 -13.96 19.72 7.21
N SER A 135 -14.68 19.87 6.10
CA SER A 135 -16.07 19.44 5.99
C SER A 135 -16.20 17.91 6.11
N ASN A 136 -15.26 17.17 5.52
CA ASN A 136 -15.26 15.72 5.55
C ASN A 136 -14.82 15.15 6.91
N ILE A 137 -13.93 15.81 7.64
CA ILE A 137 -13.47 15.41 8.98
C ILE A 137 -14.61 15.28 9.97
N VAL A 138 -15.59 16.20 9.94
CA VAL A 138 -16.71 16.26 10.89
C VAL A 138 -17.97 15.56 10.39
N SER A 139 -17.89 14.85 9.27
CA SER A 139 -19.04 14.12 8.71
C SER A 139 -19.49 12.97 9.62
N ASN A 140 -20.77 12.57 9.49
CA ASN A 140 -21.31 11.44 10.26
C ASN A 140 -20.52 10.14 9.96
N PRO A 141 -20.07 9.37 10.98
CA PRO A 141 -19.24 8.19 10.78
C PRO A 141 -19.91 7.10 9.95
N VAL A 142 -21.21 6.86 10.15
CA VAL A 142 -21.96 5.84 9.39
C VAL A 142 -22.14 6.30 7.95
N ALA A 143 -22.50 7.56 7.73
CA ALA A 143 -22.61 8.12 6.39
C ALA A 143 -21.25 8.14 5.67
N SER A 144 -20.15 8.39 6.38
CA SER A 144 -18.80 8.33 5.82
C SER A 144 -18.48 6.93 5.28
N ILE A 145 -18.81 5.88 6.02
CA ILE A 145 -18.60 4.49 5.58
C ILE A 145 -19.51 4.16 4.39
N MET A 146 -20.79 4.53 4.45
CA MET A 146 -21.76 4.28 3.37
C MET A 146 -21.36 4.95 2.05
N ASN A 147 -20.91 6.20 2.14
CA ASN A 147 -20.62 7.03 0.97
C ASN A 147 -19.15 6.97 0.53
N GLY A 148 -18.30 6.18 1.21
CA GLY A 148 -16.88 6.11 0.92
C GLY A 148 -16.14 7.44 1.17
N ASN A 149 -16.58 8.26 2.15
CA ASN A 149 -15.86 9.45 2.59
C ASN A 149 -14.65 9.05 3.45
N TYR A 150 -13.53 8.75 2.79
CA TYR A 150 -12.34 8.20 3.45
C TYR A 150 -11.69 9.16 4.45
N ILE A 151 -11.80 10.47 4.27
CA ILE A 151 -11.30 11.47 5.23
C ILE A 151 -12.08 11.34 6.54
N GLY A 152 -13.40 11.29 6.47
CA GLY A 152 -14.26 11.05 7.63
C GLY A 152 -14.03 9.68 8.26
N ILE A 153 -13.91 8.64 7.44
CA ILE A 153 -13.62 7.27 7.91
C ILE A 153 -12.31 7.24 8.69
N LEU A 154 -11.23 7.82 8.15
CA LEU A 154 -9.92 7.86 8.80
C LEU A 154 -9.96 8.63 10.12
N MET A 155 -10.60 9.81 10.13
CA MET A 155 -10.74 10.60 11.35
C MET A 155 -11.48 9.83 12.45
N TRP A 156 -12.63 9.26 12.15
CA TRP A 156 -13.40 8.48 13.12
C TRP A 156 -12.69 7.20 13.55
N ALA A 157 -11.97 6.53 12.65
CA ALA A 157 -11.14 5.39 13.00
C ALA A 157 -10.02 5.77 13.97
N CYS A 158 -9.36 6.93 13.75
CA CYS A 158 -8.33 7.45 14.66
C CYS A 158 -8.92 7.78 16.03
N LEU A 159 -10.01 8.54 16.09
CA LEU A 159 -10.64 8.92 17.36
C LEU A 159 -11.12 7.69 18.13
N PHE A 160 -11.80 6.76 17.47
CA PHE A 160 -12.28 5.53 18.07
C PHE A 160 -11.14 4.65 18.56
N GLY A 161 -10.10 4.44 17.73
CA GLY A 161 -8.92 3.64 18.09
C GLY A 161 -8.18 4.21 19.30
N LEU A 162 -7.97 5.54 19.35
CA LEU A 162 -7.33 6.20 20.49
C LEU A 162 -8.18 6.12 21.76
N ALA A 163 -9.50 6.26 21.67
CA ALA A 163 -10.41 6.08 22.79
C ALA A 163 -10.35 4.64 23.31
N MET A 164 -10.36 3.65 22.41
CA MET A 164 -10.29 2.23 22.76
C MET A 164 -8.91 1.84 23.32
N LYS A 165 -7.84 2.47 22.89
CA LYS A 165 -6.51 2.33 23.51
C LYS A 165 -6.55 2.64 25.00
N LYS A 166 -7.28 3.69 25.39
CA LYS A 166 -7.38 4.17 26.77
C LYS A 166 -8.42 3.42 27.62
N LEU A 167 -9.57 3.08 27.03
CA LEU A 167 -10.74 2.57 27.75
C LEU A 167 -10.98 1.07 27.54
N GLY A 168 -10.49 0.50 26.43
CA GLY A 168 -10.75 -0.88 26.07
C GLY A 168 -10.00 -1.86 26.96
N SER A 169 -10.72 -2.91 27.41
CA SER A 169 -10.10 -4.08 28.02
C SER A 169 -9.29 -4.88 26.98
N ASP A 170 -8.39 -5.75 27.43
CA ASP A 170 -7.62 -6.63 26.52
C ASP A 170 -8.54 -7.51 25.67
N THR A 171 -9.66 -7.99 26.24
CA THR A 171 -10.68 -8.75 25.49
C THR A 171 -11.26 -7.92 24.35
N THR A 172 -11.59 -6.65 24.59
CA THR A 172 -12.15 -5.76 23.57
C THR A 172 -11.13 -5.43 22.50
N LYS A 173 -9.87 -5.18 22.87
CA LYS A 173 -8.78 -4.93 21.93
C LYS A 173 -8.52 -6.15 21.06
N ASN A 174 -8.50 -7.35 21.63
CA ASN A 174 -8.40 -8.61 20.90
C ASN A 174 -9.59 -8.84 19.95
N PHE A 175 -10.80 -8.47 20.36
CA PHE A 175 -11.97 -8.51 19.46
C PHE A 175 -11.79 -7.58 18.26
N MET A 176 -11.26 -6.37 18.46
CA MET A 176 -10.96 -5.44 17.36
C MET A 176 -9.90 -6.01 16.42
N ALA A 177 -8.84 -6.65 16.96
CA ALA A 177 -7.83 -7.33 16.16
C ALA A 177 -8.42 -8.45 15.31
N ASN A 178 -9.19 -9.33 15.93
CA ASN A 178 -9.87 -10.43 15.25
C ASN A 178 -10.81 -9.93 14.15
N THR A 179 -11.49 -8.81 14.39
CA THR A 179 -12.37 -8.18 13.38
C THR A 179 -11.55 -7.65 12.20
N ALA A 180 -10.40 -7.00 12.46
CA ALA A 180 -9.48 -6.54 11.41
C ALA A 180 -8.96 -7.72 10.58
N ASP A 181 -8.59 -8.82 11.22
CA ASP A 181 -8.13 -10.05 10.56
C ASP A 181 -9.24 -10.69 9.71
N ALA A 182 -10.48 -10.69 10.21
CA ALA A 182 -11.64 -11.20 9.47
C ALA A 182 -11.89 -10.39 8.20
N ILE A 183 -11.93 -9.06 8.28
CA ILE A 183 -12.11 -8.19 7.11
C ILE A 183 -10.93 -8.33 6.13
N SER A 184 -9.69 -8.37 6.62
CA SER A 184 -8.50 -8.64 5.81
C SER A 184 -8.57 -9.99 5.10
N THR A 185 -9.18 -11.00 5.73
CA THR A 185 -9.39 -12.31 5.12
C THR A 185 -10.42 -12.25 3.99
N ILE A 186 -11.52 -11.48 4.16
CA ILE A 186 -12.49 -11.23 3.09
C ILE A 186 -11.81 -10.55 1.89
N VAL A 187 -10.98 -9.54 2.14
CA VAL A 187 -10.20 -8.88 1.07
C VAL A 187 -9.29 -9.89 0.34
N ARG A 188 -8.59 -10.77 1.07
CA ARG A 188 -7.79 -11.84 0.43
C ARG A 188 -8.63 -12.77 -0.45
N TRP A 189 -9.86 -13.10 -0.05
CA TRP A 189 -10.76 -13.90 -0.90
C TRP A 189 -11.11 -13.15 -2.19
N ILE A 190 -11.43 -11.85 -2.09
CA ILE A 190 -11.69 -11.01 -3.27
C ILE A 190 -10.45 -10.94 -4.17
N ILE A 191 -9.27 -10.71 -3.59
CA ILE A 191 -7.99 -10.66 -4.34
C ILE A 191 -7.67 -12.01 -5.01
N ASN A 192 -8.07 -13.14 -4.46
CA ASN A 192 -7.93 -14.44 -5.12
C ASN A 192 -8.76 -14.57 -6.42
N LEU A 193 -9.78 -13.71 -6.60
CA LEU A 193 -10.54 -13.61 -7.84
C LEU A 193 -9.90 -12.63 -8.85
N ALA A 194 -8.82 -11.93 -8.47
CA ALA A 194 -8.12 -10.97 -9.32
C ALA A 194 -7.74 -11.51 -10.72
N PRO A 195 -7.34 -12.79 -10.93
CA PRO A 195 -7.07 -13.29 -12.27
C PRO A 195 -8.25 -13.11 -13.24
N PHE A 196 -9.47 -13.31 -12.78
CA PHE A 196 -10.69 -13.10 -13.58
C PHE A 196 -11.05 -11.62 -13.66
N GLY A 197 -10.96 -10.88 -12.54
CA GLY A 197 -11.21 -9.45 -12.51
C GLY A 197 -10.27 -8.68 -13.44
N ILE A 198 -8.98 -8.97 -13.39
CA ILE A 198 -7.97 -8.33 -14.24
C ILE A 198 -8.16 -8.74 -15.70
N MET A 199 -8.53 -10.00 -15.98
CA MET A 199 -8.91 -10.43 -17.34
C MET A 199 -10.02 -9.54 -17.91
N GLY A 200 -11.10 -9.26 -17.15
CA GLY A 200 -12.18 -8.38 -17.56
C GLY A 200 -11.74 -6.93 -17.75
N LEU A 201 -11.00 -6.37 -16.77
CA LEU A 201 -10.49 -5.00 -16.86
C LEU A 201 -9.55 -4.79 -18.06
N VAL A 202 -8.67 -5.73 -18.32
CA VAL A 202 -7.74 -5.67 -19.48
C VAL A 202 -8.51 -5.84 -20.77
N PHE A 203 -9.49 -6.75 -20.82
CA PHE A 203 -10.36 -6.92 -21.96
C PHE A 203 -11.01 -5.59 -22.37
N THR A 204 -11.71 -4.92 -21.44
CA THR A 204 -12.37 -3.64 -21.72
C THR A 204 -11.36 -2.59 -22.19
N ASN A 205 -10.28 -2.41 -21.44
CA ASN A 205 -9.27 -1.39 -21.77
C ASN A 205 -8.59 -1.63 -23.12
N VAL A 206 -8.29 -2.87 -23.50
CA VAL A 206 -7.67 -3.20 -24.79
C VAL A 206 -8.70 -3.12 -25.93
N ALA A 207 -9.97 -3.51 -25.70
CA ALA A 207 -11.02 -3.37 -26.68
C ALA A 207 -11.27 -1.90 -27.06
N ASP A 208 -11.26 -1.00 -26.07
CA ASP A 208 -11.55 0.42 -26.26
C ASP A 208 -10.34 1.24 -26.77
N ASN A 209 -9.14 0.92 -26.28
CA ASN A 209 -7.94 1.75 -26.49
C ASN A 209 -6.82 1.05 -27.27
N GLY A 210 -6.99 -0.22 -27.60
CA GLY A 210 -5.95 -1.04 -28.26
C GLY A 210 -4.75 -1.36 -27.35
N LEU A 211 -3.69 -1.90 -27.96
CA LEU A 211 -2.48 -2.31 -27.24
C LEU A 211 -1.61 -1.12 -26.75
N SER A 212 -1.89 0.11 -27.21
CA SER A 212 -1.17 1.32 -26.78
C SER A 212 -1.25 1.57 -25.27
N ILE A 213 -2.28 1.04 -24.61
CA ILE A 213 -2.48 1.13 -23.17
C ILE A 213 -1.32 0.50 -22.37
N PHE A 214 -0.71 -0.56 -22.89
CA PHE A 214 0.45 -1.18 -22.22
C PHE A 214 1.68 -0.28 -22.18
N THR A 215 1.83 0.62 -23.15
CA THR A 215 2.91 1.62 -23.13
C THR A 215 2.67 2.65 -22.02
N GLN A 216 1.44 3.08 -21.81
CA GLN A 216 1.10 4.02 -20.73
C GLN A 216 1.24 3.36 -19.36
N TYR A 217 0.73 2.15 -19.20
CA TYR A 217 0.90 1.37 -17.96
C TYR A 217 2.37 1.06 -17.68
N GLY A 218 3.17 0.79 -18.72
CA GLY A 218 4.62 0.62 -18.62
C GLY A 218 5.33 1.86 -18.09
N ARG A 219 4.97 3.05 -18.57
CA ARG A 219 5.53 4.34 -18.08
C ARG A 219 5.16 4.60 -16.63
N LEU A 220 3.89 4.37 -16.26
CA LEU A 220 3.42 4.47 -14.88
C LEU A 220 4.16 3.51 -13.96
N LEU A 221 4.31 2.24 -14.38
CA LEU A 221 5.03 1.23 -13.64
C LEU A 221 6.52 1.60 -13.47
N LEU A 222 7.15 2.13 -14.51
CA LEU A 222 8.54 2.62 -14.44
C LEU A 222 8.67 3.78 -13.44
N LEU A 223 7.71 4.70 -13.39
CA LEU A 223 7.72 5.78 -12.40
C LEU A 223 7.57 5.24 -10.97
N LEU A 224 6.64 4.32 -10.75
CA LEU A 224 6.40 3.70 -9.44
C LEU A 224 7.65 2.93 -8.98
N VAL A 225 8.11 1.99 -9.78
CA VAL A 225 9.28 1.15 -9.44
C VAL A 225 10.55 2.00 -9.34
N GLY A 226 10.74 2.95 -10.25
CA GLY A 226 11.89 3.88 -10.22
C GLY A 226 11.92 4.71 -8.94
N THR A 227 10.77 5.22 -8.49
CA THR A 227 10.66 5.96 -7.22
C THR A 227 10.91 5.05 -6.01
N MET A 228 10.41 3.81 -6.01
CA MET A 228 10.67 2.82 -4.97
C MET A 228 12.16 2.44 -4.90
N LEU A 229 12.82 2.25 -6.04
CA LEU A 229 14.26 1.98 -6.10
C LEU A 229 15.09 3.20 -5.65
N LEU A 230 14.68 4.42 -6.01
CA LEU A 230 15.30 5.64 -5.52
C LEU A 230 15.18 5.76 -4.00
N MET A 231 14.02 5.41 -3.43
CA MET A 231 13.83 5.34 -1.99
C MET A 231 14.76 4.31 -1.35
N ALA A 232 14.76 3.06 -1.85
CA ALA A 232 15.53 1.95 -1.31
C ALA A 232 17.06 2.15 -1.41
N LEU A 233 17.54 2.74 -2.52
CA LEU A 233 18.97 2.76 -2.83
C LEU A 233 19.64 4.13 -2.61
N VAL A 234 18.86 5.19 -2.39
CA VAL A 234 19.41 6.54 -2.19
C VAL A 234 18.87 7.16 -0.90
N ILE A 235 17.54 7.25 -0.73
CA ILE A 235 16.96 8.00 0.38
C ILE A 235 17.09 7.25 1.70
N ASN A 236 16.71 5.96 1.77
CA ASN A 236 16.88 5.16 2.98
C ASN A 236 18.36 5.06 3.40
N PRO A 237 19.31 4.76 2.49
CA PRO A 237 20.75 4.84 2.80
C PRO A 237 21.19 6.21 3.32
N LEU A 238 20.68 7.30 2.76
CA LEU A 238 21.03 8.65 3.23
C LEU A 238 20.55 8.89 4.66
N ILE A 239 19.32 8.47 4.98
CA ILE A 239 18.77 8.57 6.36
C ILE A 239 19.63 7.73 7.32
N ILE A 240 19.96 6.48 6.96
CA ILE A 240 20.83 5.61 7.77
C ILE A 240 22.19 6.26 7.97
N PHE A 241 22.79 6.86 6.91
CA PHE A 241 24.07 7.55 7.00
C PHE A 241 24.01 8.75 7.98
N ILE A 242 22.93 9.52 7.98
CA ILE A 242 22.74 10.66 8.89
C ILE A 242 22.72 10.19 10.36
N TYR A 243 22.15 9.02 10.64
CA TYR A 243 22.08 8.48 12.01
C TYR A 243 23.36 7.79 12.46
N LEU A 244 24.01 7.05 11.56
CA LEU A 244 25.16 6.21 11.92
C LEU A 244 26.52 6.83 11.60
N HIS A 245 26.58 7.82 10.69
CA HIS A 245 27.82 8.39 10.15
C HIS A 245 28.80 7.33 9.64
N ARG A 246 28.25 6.26 9.03
CA ARG A 246 28.98 5.11 8.46
C ARG A 246 28.35 4.73 7.12
N ASN A 247 29.12 3.98 6.32
CA ASN A 247 28.60 3.46 5.05
C ASN A 247 27.33 2.61 5.28
N PRO A 248 26.16 3.01 4.78
CA PRO A 248 24.89 2.31 5.02
C PRO A 248 24.72 1.06 4.17
N TYR A 249 25.38 0.99 3.01
CA TYR A 249 25.10 0.00 1.97
C TYR A 249 25.30 -1.46 2.42
N PRO A 250 26.27 -1.82 3.28
CA PRO A 250 26.37 -3.19 3.79
C PRO A 250 25.10 -3.65 4.55
N LEU A 251 24.46 -2.74 5.29
CA LEU A 251 23.20 -3.01 5.97
C LEU A 251 22.04 -3.09 4.95
N VAL A 252 21.92 -2.09 4.09
CA VAL A 252 20.84 -1.98 3.09
C VAL A 252 20.82 -3.21 2.17
N PHE A 253 21.94 -3.57 1.56
CA PHE A 253 21.99 -4.74 0.67
C PHE A 253 21.72 -6.06 1.40
N ARG A 254 22.11 -6.15 2.66
CA ARG A 254 21.79 -7.33 3.47
C ARG A 254 20.28 -7.41 3.73
N CYS A 255 19.64 -6.31 4.09
CA CYS A 255 18.18 -6.25 4.29
C CYS A 255 17.41 -6.53 3.00
N LEU A 256 17.81 -5.91 1.88
CA LEU A 256 17.18 -6.18 0.58
C LEU A 256 17.33 -7.63 0.16
N ARG A 257 18.50 -8.26 0.39
CA ARG A 257 18.75 -9.65 -0.01
C ARG A 257 18.03 -10.66 0.88
N GLU A 258 18.02 -10.49 2.21
CA GLU A 258 17.47 -11.49 3.13
C GLU A 258 15.98 -11.26 3.39
N SER A 259 15.53 -10.02 3.54
CA SER A 259 14.13 -9.63 3.76
C SER A 259 13.41 -9.26 2.46
N GLY A 260 13.96 -8.27 1.72
CA GLY A 260 13.30 -7.71 0.54
C GLY A 260 13.02 -8.76 -0.52
N LEU A 261 13.97 -9.66 -0.82
CA LEU A 261 13.76 -10.71 -1.82
C LEU A 261 12.63 -11.67 -1.42
N THR A 262 12.55 -12.07 -0.16
CA THR A 262 11.46 -12.93 0.33
C THR A 262 10.12 -12.19 0.26
N ALA A 263 10.09 -10.94 0.69
CA ALA A 263 8.90 -10.09 0.64
C ALA A 263 8.42 -9.82 -0.79
N PHE A 264 9.33 -9.66 -1.74
CA PHE A 264 9.02 -9.51 -3.17
C PHE A 264 8.17 -10.67 -3.71
N PHE A 265 8.53 -11.90 -3.37
CA PHE A 265 7.80 -13.08 -3.86
C PHE A 265 6.54 -13.39 -3.06
N THR A 266 6.53 -13.11 -1.76
CA THR A 266 5.36 -13.36 -0.91
C THR A 266 4.30 -12.28 -1.03
N ARG A 267 4.70 -11.04 -1.35
CA ARG A 267 3.85 -9.85 -1.42
C ARG A 267 3.04 -9.63 -0.13
N SER A 268 3.68 -9.96 1.00
CA SER A 268 3.06 -9.83 2.32
C SER A 268 4.10 -9.51 3.38
N SER A 269 4.09 -8.27 3.87
CA SER A 269 4.93 -7.85 5.00
C SER A 269 4.64 -8.68 6.26
N ALA A 270 3.38 -9.03 6.48
CA ALA A 270 2.99 -9.87 7.62
C ALA A 270 3.59 -11.28 7.55
N ALA A 271 3.59 -11.90 6.36
CA ALA A 271 4.22 -13.22 6.15
C ALA A 271 5.75 -13.16 6.29
N ASN A 272 6.36 -11.98 6.13
CA ASN A 272 7.79 -11.77 6.21
C ASN A 272 8.29 -11.47 7.64
N ILE A 273 7.40 -11.25 8.63
CA ILE A 273 7.75 -10.98 10.04
C ILE A 273 8.76 -11.99 10.59
N PRO A 274 8.58 -13.32 10.45
CA PRO A 274 9.55 -14.29 10.98
C PRO A 274 10.94 -14.17 10.33
N VAL A 275 10.99 -13.85 9.03
CA VAL A 275 12.26 -13.61 8.30
C VAL A 275 12.96 -12.38 8.85
N ASN A 276 12.23 -11.29 9.04
CA ASN A 276 12.74 -10.04 9.58
C ASN A 276 13.25 -10.21 11.03
N MET A 277 12.50 -10.93 11.87
CA MET A 277 12.94 -11.22 13.24
C MET A 277 14.24 -12.05 13.26
N SER A 278 14.33 -13.08 12.42
CA SER A 278 15.56 -13.88 12.29
C SER A 278 16.73 -13.03 11.77
N LEU A 279 16.48 -12.09 10.86
CA LEU A 279 17.51 -11.17 10.38
C LEU A 279 17.95 -10.20 11.49
N CYS A 280 17.05 -9.66 12.30
CA CYS A 280 17.37 -8.83 13.46
C CYS A 280 18.26 -9.58 14.46
N GLU A 281 17.95 -10.85 14.74
CA GLU A 281 18.78 -11.71 15.59
C GLU A 281 20.21 -11.87 15.03
N LYS A 282 20.35 -12.15 13.72
CA LYS A 282 21.65 -12.24 13.04
C LYS A 282 22.43 -10.92 13.01
N LEU A 283 21.75 -9.79 13.09
CA LEU A 283 22.31 -8.46 13.20
C LEU A 283 22.72 -8.12 14.64
N GLY A 284 22.38 -8.96 15.62
CA GLY A 284 22.69 -8.81 17.04
C GLY A 284 21.81 -7.78 17.74
N LEU A 285 20.62 -7.49 17.21
CA LEU A 285 19.68 -6.54 17.80
C LEU A 285 19.02 -7.12 19.06
N ASP A 286 18.56 -6.23 19.93
CA ASP A 286 17.88 -6.55 21.17
C ASP A 286 16.50 -7.17 20.90
N LYS A 287 16.29 -8.39 21.40
CA LYS A 287 15.05 -9.14 21.19
C LYS A 287 13.82 -8.42 21.73
N ASP A 288 13.94 -7.73 22.86
CA ASP A 288 12.81 -7.02 23.47
C ASP A 288 12.35 -5.83 22.60
N ILE A 289 13.24 -5.28 21.77
CA ILE A 289 12.93 -4.21 20.83
C ILE A 289 12.38 -4.77 19.52
N TYR A 290 13.11 -5.70 18.86
CA TYR A 290 12.68 -6.14 17.53
C TYR A 290 11.45 -7.05 17.56
N SER A 291 11.16 -7.75 18.68
CA SER A 291 9.93 -8.55 18.80
C SER A 291 8.66 -7.71 18.76
N VAL A 292 8.76 -6.41 19.06
CA VAL A 292 7.65 -5.46 19.00
C VAL A 292 7.74 -4.57 17.76
N SER A 293 8.94 -4.08 17.43
CA SER A 293 9.10 -3.13 16.33
C SER A 293 8.89 -3.78 14.96
N ILE A 294 9.30 -5.03 14.73
CA ILE A 294 9.14 -5.70 13.45
C ILE A 294 7.67 -6.00 13.12
N PRO A 295 6.85 -6.59 14.02
CA PRO A 295 5.41 -6.71 13.78
C PRO A 295 4.70 -5.36 13.58
N LEU A 296 5.13 -4.33 14.30
CA LEU A 296 4.60 -2.98 14.12
C LEU A 296 5.03 -2.39 12.76
N GLY A 297 6.30 -2.53 12.38
CA GLY A 297 6.84 -2.09 11.08
C GLY A 297 6.06 -2.67 9.91
N ALA A 298 5.73 -3.96 9.97
CA ALA A 298 4.92 -4.63 8.95
C ALA A 298 3.52 -3.97 8.72
N THR A 299 3.13 -3.02 9.56
CA THR A 299 1.87 -2.26 9.45
C THR A 299 2.06 -0.76 9.27
N ILE A 300 3.12 -0.15 9.80
CA ILE A 300 3.29 1.32 9.78
C ILE A 300 4.49 1.80 8.95
N ASN A 301 5.46 0.94 8.65
CA ASN A 301 6.60 1.27 7.79
C ASN A 301 6.27 0.92 6.34
N MET A 302 5.57 1.80 5.68
CA MET A 302 4.91 1.53 4.40
C MET A 302 5.35 2.52 3.31
N ASP A 303 6.67 2.67 3.13
CA ASP A 303 7.28 3.59 2.15
C ASP A 303 6.73 3.35 0.74
N GLY A 304 6.71 2.10 0.30
CA GLY A 304 6.24 1.73 -1.03
C GLY A 304 4.74 1.94 -1.21
N ALA A 305 3.92 1.69 -0.16
CA ALA A 305 2.50 1.98 -0.19
C ALA A 305 2.23 3.48 -0.29
N ALA A 306 2.97 4.30 0.44
CA ALA A 306 2.87 5.76 0.37
C ALA A 306 3.26 6.27 -1.04
N ILE A 307 4.28 5.69 -1.67
CA ILE A 307 4.66 5.95 -3.07
C ILE A 307 3.49 5.62 -4.01
N THR A 308 2.93 4.44 -3.88
CA THR A 308 1.82 3.97 -4.73
C THR A 308 0.61 4.88 -4.60
N ILE A 309 0.15 5.15 -3.38
CA ILE A 309 -1.00 6.03 -3.13
C ILE A 309 -0.78 7.40 -3.75
N THR A 310 0.40 8.01 -3.52
CA THR A 310 0.70 9.36 -3.99
C THR A 310 0.80 9.44 -5.52
N ILE A 311 1.56 8.54 -6.16
CA ILE A 311 1.73 8.56 -7.63
C ILE A 311 0.42 8.28 -8.35
N MET A 312 -0.34 7.29 -7.89
CA MET A 312 -1.63 6.94 -8.51
C MET A 312 -2.65 8.08 -8.38
N THR A 313 -2.70 8.73 -7.22
CA THR A 313 -3.56 9.91 -7.01
C THR A 313 -3.16 11.08 -7.90
N LEU A 314 -1.85 11.38 -8.02
CA LEU A 314 -1.38 12.44 -8.89
C LEU A 314 -1.60 12.12 -10.37
N ALA A 315 -1.48 10.86 -10.77
CA ALA A 315 -1.82 10.42 -12.12
C ALA A 315 -3.32 10.62 -12.42
N ALA A 316 -4.20 10.34 -11.45
CA ALA A 316 -5.63 10.64 -11.56
C ALA A 316 -5.88 12.15 -11.69
N ALA A 317 -5.26 12.97 -10.84
CA ALA A 317 -5.35 14.43 -10.90
C ALA A 317 -4.89 14.98 -12.25
N ASN A 318 -3.75 14.50 -12.76
CA ASN A 318 -3.24 14.87 -14.08
C ASN A 318 -4.20 14.49 -15.22
N THR A 319 -4.83 13.31 -15.13
CA THR A 319 -5.83 12.83 -16.10
C THR A 319 -7.03 13.76 -16.18
N LEU A 320 -7.44 14.30 -15.02
CA LEU A 320 -8.54 15.26 -14.91
C LEU A 320 -8.11 16.73 -15.19
N GLY A 321 -6.86 16.97 -15.61
CA GLY A 321 -6.35 18.32 -15.87
C GLY A 321 -6.18 19.19 -14.63
N MET A 322 -6.15 18.59 -13.41
CA MET A 322 -6.08 19.30 -12.16
C MET A 322 -4.65 19.80 -11.87
N GLN A 323 -4.51 21.07 -11.46
CA GLN A 323 -3.25 21.66 -11.04
C GLN A 323 -3.06 21.47 -9.52
N VAL A 324 -2.15 20.57 -9.14
CA VAL A 324 -1.86 20.32 -7.71
C VAL A 324 -0.82 21.33 -7.21
N SER A 325 -1.26 22.26 -6.34
CA SER A 325 -0.41 23.24 -5.68
C SER A 325 0.58 22.58 -4.70
N VAL A 326 1.67 23.28 -4.36
CA VAL A 326 2.66 22.73 -3.40
C VAL A 326 2.03 22.45 -2.03
N PRO A 327 1.21 23.31 -1.42
CA PRO A 327 0.55 23.00 -0.15
C PRO A 327 -0.39 21.78 -0.24
N ALA A 328 -1.14 21.65 -1.33
CA ALA A 328 -2.00 20.48 -1.55
C ALA A 328 -1.18 19.19 -1.71
N ALA A 329 -0.02 19.26 -2.35
CA ALA A 329 0.90 18.14 -2.46
C ALA A 329 1.53 17.73 -1.11
N VAL A 330 1.79 18.68 -0.21
CA VAL A 330 2.23 18.38 1.17
C VAL A 330 1.12 17.69 1.94
N LEU A 331 -0.12 18.16 1.84
CA LEU A 331 -1.27 17.50 2.45
C LEU A 331 -1.48 16.07 1.90
N LEU A 332 -1.33 15.89 0.60
CA LEU A 332 -1.36 14.57 -0.01
C LEU A 332 -0.27 13.66 0.58
N SER A 333 0.95 14.18 0.75
CA SER A 333 2.06 13.40 1.34
C SER A 333 1.76 12.96 2.76
N ILE A 334 1.18 13.85 3.58
CA ILE A 334 0.74 13.53 4.95
C ILE A 334 -0.36 12.47 4.92
N MET A 335 -1.38 12.65 4.10
CA MET A 335 -2.50 11.70 3.99
C MET A 335 -2.06 10.35 3.46
N SER A 336 -1.17 10.32 2.46
CA SER A 336 -0.62 9.08 1.92
C SER A 336 0.20 8.32 2.97
N ALA A 337 1.02 9.03 3.75
CA ALA A 337 1.80 8.42 4.82
C ALA A 337 0.90 7.86 5.95
N LEU A 338 -0.09 8.62 6.41
CA LEU A 338 -1.04 8.16 7.42
C LEU A 338 -1.92 7.02 6.89
N GLY A 339 -2.38 7.12 5.65
CA GLY A 339 -3.17 6.09 5.00
C GLY A 339 -2.37 4.80 4.82
N ALA A 340 -1.11 4.91 4.38
CA ALA A 340 -0.24 3.76 4.19
C ALA A 340 -0.11 2.90 5.45
N CYS A 341 -0.12 3.51 6.65
CA CYS A 341 -0.18 2.79 7.93
C CYS A 341 -1.46 1.93 8.10
N GLY A 342 -2.48 2.17 7.27
CA GLY A 342 -3.70 1.35 7.19
C GLY A 342 -3.66 0.30 6.07
N ALA A 343 -2.58 0.23 5.29
CA ALA A 343 -2.40 -0.81 4.29
C ALA A 343 -2.06 -2.12 5.01
N SER A 344 -3.00 -3.02 5.13
CA SER A 344 -2.95 -4.18 6.04
C SER A 344 -1.91 -5.28 5.70
N GLY A 345 -0.76 -4.96 5.13
CA GLY A 345 0.31 -5.92 4.81
C GLY A 345 -0.12 -7.11 3.93
N VAL A 346 -1.25 -6.97 3.22
CA VAL A 346 -1.76 -7.93 2.24
C VAL A 346 -1.56 -7.40 0.82
N ALA A 347 -1.40 -8.31 -0.12
CA ALA A 347 -1.20 -7.96 -1.53
C ALA A 347 -2.30 -7.00 -2.04
N GLY A 348 -1.89 -5.88 -2.66
CA GLY A 348 -2.80 -4.87 -3.20
C GLY A 348 -3.49 -3.98 -2.16
N GLY A 349 -3.11 -4.07 -0.87
CA GLY A 349 -3.71 -3.27 0.20
C GLY A 349 -3.57 -1.77 -0.01
N SER A 350 -2.44 -1.30 -0.51
CA SER A 350 -2.18 0.12 -0.80
C SER A 350 -3.13 0.69 -1.85
N LEU A 351 -3.51 -0.11 -2.85
CA LEU A 351 -4.42 0.32 -3.92
C LEU A 351 -5.80 0.72 -3.38
N LEU A 352 -6.27 0.04 -2.33
CA LEU A 352 -7.57 0.32 -1.71
C LEU A 352 -7.59 1.65 -0.93
N LEU A 353 -6.44 2.28 -0.75
CA LEU A 353 -6.29 3.58 -0.08
C LEU A 353 -6.20 4.74 -1.07
N ILE A 354 -6.08 4.47 -2.37
CA ILE A 354 -6.10 5.51 -3.42
C ILE A 354 -7.36 6.38 -3.36
N PRO A 355 -8.59 5.82 -3.17
CA PRO A 355 -9.78 6.64 -3.07
C PRO A 355 -9.75 7.66 -1.91
N MET A 356 -9.12 7.29 -0.79
CA MET A 356 -8.89 8.21 0.32
C MET A 356 -8.07 9.43 -0.12
N ALA A 357 -6.95 9.21 -0.81
CA ALA A 357 -6.09 10.30 -1.28
C ALA A 357 -6.74 11.10 -2.43
N CYS A 358 -7.49 10.45 -3.31
CA CYS A 358 -8.29 11.08 -4.37
C CYS A 358 -9.37 12.02 -3.80
N SER A 359 -10.00 11.64 -2.69
CA SER A 359 -11.04 12.44 -2.04
C SER A 359 -10.54 13.79 -1.53
N LEU A 360 -9.23 13.93 -1.25
CA LEU A 360 -8.60 15.20 -0.91
C LEU A 360 -8.77 16.25 -2.03
N PHE A 361 -8.79 15.80 -3.27
CA PHE A 361 -8.93 16.65 -4.46
C PHE A 361 -10.38 16.70 -4.99
N GLY A 362 -11.36 16.15 -4.27
CA GLY A 362 -12.73 16.06 -4.73
C GLY A 362 -12.94 15.10 -5.90
N ILE A 363 -11.97 14.21 -6.18
CA ILE A 363 -12.10 13.17 -7.20
C ILE A 363 -13.12 12.14 -6.70
N SER A 364 -14.14 11.87 -7.52
CA SER A 364 -15.22 10.97 -7.16
C SER A 364 -14.71 9.55 -6.87
N ASN A 365 -15.44 8.82 -6.01
CA ASN A 365 -15.07 7.45 -5.69
C ASN A 365 -15.10 6.52 -6.91
N ASP A 366 -15.98 6.79 -7.88
CA ASP A 366 -16.08 6.00 -9.11
C ASP A 366 -14.81 6.15 -9.97
N ILE A 367 -14.32 7.37 -10.15
CA ILE A 367 -13.05 7.64 -10.84
C ILE A 367 -11.88 7.01 -10.05
N ALA A 368 -11.84 7.20 -8.74
CA ALA A 368 -10.79 6.64 -7.90
C ALA A 368 -10.76 5.10 -7.97
N MET A 369 -11.91 4.44 -8.07
CA MET A 369 -11.96 2.98 -8.24
C MET A 369 -11.53 2.51 -9.63
N GLN A 370 -11.69 3.30 -10.68
CA GLN A 370 -11.06 3.02 -11.98
C GLN A 370 -9.53 3.09 -11.88
N VAL A 371 -8.99 4.07 -11.15
CA VAL A 371 -7.56 4.17 -10.85
C VAL A 371 -7.06 2.94 -10.08
N VAL A 372 -7.83 2.46 -9.11
CA VAL A 372 -7.56 1.19 -8.40
C VAL A 372 -7.52 0.02 -9.39
N GLY A 373 -8.46 -0.04 -10.33
CA GLY A 373 -8.48 -1.04 -11.41
C GLY A 373 -7.19 -1.05 -12.23
N VAL A 374 -6.71 0.11 -12.66
CA VAL A 374 -5.40 0.26 -13.32
C VAL A 374 -4.27 -0.25 -12.41
N GLY A 375 -4.30 0.11 -11.13
CA GLY A 375 -3.35 -0.36 -10.13
C GLY A 375 -3.28 -1.90 -10.06
N PHE A 376 -4.41 -2.60 -10.11
CA PHE A 376 -4.43 -4.07 -10.12
C PHE A 376 -3.87 -4.67 -11.41
N ILE A 377 -4.00 -4.00 -12.55
CA ILE A 377 -3.42 -4.47 -13.83
C ILE A 377 -1.88 -4.49 -13.73
N ILE A 378 -1.27 -3.44 -13.18
CA ILE A 378 0.19 -3.34 -13.01
C ILE A 378 0.66 -3.94 -11.68
N GLY A 379 -0.24 -4.33 -10.81
CA GLY A 379 -0.03 -4.66 -9.40
C GLY A 379 0.90 -5.84 -9.15
N VAL A 380 1.11 -6.74 -10.11
CA VAL A 380 2.01 -7.88 -9.93
C VAL A 380 3.44 -7.43 -9.62
N VAL A 381 3.97 -6.53 -10.43
CA VAL A 381 5.34 -6.01 -10.26
C VAL A 381 5.38 -4.91 -9.22
N GLN A 382 4.42 -3.98 -9.29
CA GLN A 382 4.34 -2.84 -8.38
C GLN A 382 4.29 -3.30 -6.91
N ASP A 383 3.36 -4.17 -6.55
CA ASP A 383 3.15 -4.65 -5.19
C ASP A 383 4.30 -5.56 -4.69
N SER A 384 4.97 -6.29 -5.60
CA SER A 384 6.18 -7.04 -5.25
C SER A 384 7.34 -6.12 -4.83
N VAL A 385 7.59 -5.04 -5.59
CA VAL A 385 8.64 -4.06 -5.26
C VAL A 385 8.26 -3.24 -4.03
N GLU A 386 6.98 -2.83 -3.93
CA GLU A 386 6.41 -2.16 -2.77
C GLU A 386 6.68 -2.95 -1.49
N THR A 387 6.31 -4.22 -1.47
CA THR A 387 6.45 -5.08 -0.29
C THR A 387 7.93 -5.34 0.04
N ALA A 388 8.78 -5.47 -0.98
CA ALA A 388 10.22 -5.62 -0.78
C ALA A 388 10.83 -4.40 -0.09
N LEU A 389 10.47 -3.19 -0.52
CA LEU A 389 10.91 -1.93 0.08
C LEU A 389 10.42 -1.81 1.52
N ASN A 390 9.11 -1.99 1.76
CA ASN A 390 8.50 -1.89 3.07
C ASN A 390 9.18 -2.85 4.07
N SER A 391 9.28 -4.12 3.70
CA SER A 391 9.77 -5.16 4.60
C SER A 391 11.28 -5.09 4.87
N ALA A 392 12.09 -4.69 3.88
CA ALA A 392 13.52 -4.42 4.10
C ALA A 392 13.71 -3.24 5.04
N GLY A 393 12.93 -2.16 4.86
CA GLY A 393 12.91 -0.97 5.71
C GLY A 393 12.60 -1.27 7.16
N ASP A 394 11.74 -2.25 7.45
CA ASP A 394 11.46 -2.67 8.84
C ASP A 394 12.75 -2.99 9.61
N VAL A 395 13.63 -3.78 8.99
CA VAL A 395 14.89 -4.20 9.60
C VAL A 395 15.95 -3.10 9.54
N GLU A 396 16.01 -2.35 8.41
CA GLU A 396 16.95 -1.23 8.24
C GLU A 396 16.78 -0.20 9.36
N PHE A 397 15.56 0.21 9.66
CA PHE A 397 15.31 1.26 10.65
C PHE A 397 15.30 0.75 12.07
N ALA A 398 14.92 -0.51 12.32
CA ALA A 398 15.13 -1.15 13.61
C ALA A 398 16.63 -1.23 13.95
N ALA A 399 17.46 -1.68 12.99
CA ALA A 399 18.91 -1.73 13.15
C ALA A 399 19.54 -0.34 13.31
N THR A 400 19.08 0.63 12.52
CA THR A 400 19.58 2.02 12.58
C THR A 400 19.32 2.65 13.94
N ALA A 401 18.12 2.50 14.50
CA ALA A 401 17.79 3.04 15.80
C ALA A 401 18.62 2.42 16.91
N GLU A 402 18.83 1.11 16.86
CA GLU A 402 19.62 0.41 17.87
C GLU A 402 21.12 0.71 17.75
N TYR A 403 21.68 0.67 16.55
CA TYR A 403 23.09 1.01 16.33
C TYR A 403 23.41 2.48 16.64
N HIS A 404 22.47 3.39 16.41
CA HIS A 404 22.59 4.77 16.85
C HIS A 404 22.68 4.89 18.37
N GLN A 405 21.90 4.08 19.11
CA GLN A 405 22.01 4.03 20.56
C GLN A 405 23.34 3.40 21.01
N TRP A 406 23.84 2.35 20.34
CA TRP A 406 25.16 1.76 20.63
C TRP A 406 26.28 2.79 20.49
N LEU A 407 26.22 3.63 19.43
CA LEU A 407 27.20 4.71 19.26
C LEU A 407 27.17 5.71 20.41
N LYS A 408 25.99 6.07 20.92
CA LYS A 408 25.84 6.95 22.08
C LYS A 408 26.38 6.33 23.37
N GLU A 409 26.30 5.03 23.50
CA GLU A 409 26.78 4.26 24.63
C GLU A 409 28.26 3.87 24.51
N GLY A 410 28.95 4.24 23.42
CA GLY A 410 30.31 3.86 23.14
C GLY A 410 30.51 2.36 22.81
N LYS A 411 29.41 1.66 22.47
CA LYS A 411 29.49 0.26 22.04
C LYS A 411 29.98 0.17 20.59
N PRO A 412 30.80 -0.83 20.25
CA PRO A 412 31.27 -1.01 18.89
C PRO A 412 30.16 -1.48 17.96
N LEU A 413 30.09 -0.89 16.76
CA LEU A 413 29.22 -1.38 15.69
C LEU A 413 29.67 -2.75 15.17
N PRO A 414 28.79 -3.54 14.56
CA PRO A 414 29.14 -4.79 13.90
C PRO A 414 30.25 -4.62 12.87
N ALA A 415 31.06 -5.67 12.65
CA ALA A 415 32.25 -5.62 11.80
C ALA A 415 31.94 -5.16 10.36
N PHE A 416 30.77 -5.50 9.82
CA PHE A 416 30.36 -5.14 8.46
C PHE A 416 30.04 -3.63 8.29
N LEU A 417 29.89 -2.88 9.39
CA LEU A 417 29.71 -1.42 9.41
C LEU A 417 30.96 -0.65 9.84
N LYS A 418 32.09 -1.32 10.06
CA LYS A 418 33.35 -0.72 10.52
C LYS A 418 34.22 -0.17 9.39
N GLY A 419 33.71 -0.16 8.15
CA GLY A 419 34.41 0.36 6.97
C GLY A 419 34.53 1.87 6.94
#